data_bee02f258f1eb9803ea3ea5ea08a2cc0
#
_entry.id   bee02f258f1eb9803ea3ea5ea08a2cc0
#
_cell.length_a   1.000
_cell.length_b   1.000
_cell.length_c   1.000
_cell.angle_alpha   90.00
_cell.angle_beta   90.00
_cell.angle_gamma   90.00
#
_symmetry.space_group_name_H-M   'P 1'
#
loop_
_entity.id
_entity.type
_entity.pdbx_description
1 polymer ?
#
loop_
_entity_poly.entity_id
_entity_poly.type
_entity_poly.pdbx_seq_one_letter_code
_entity_poly.pdbx_strand_id
1 'polypeptide(L)'
;AYYLIDFENVKSRGMEGVELLTEEDTVCIFYSDNADSMTFDLHRKLNETKANIIYHKVAVGTKNALDFQLATYLGYLICEQQREGIHPNYFIVTKDNGFTSLMVYWKAQGVPVRIIRNLLWGKNPVAEQNLLTEEENEAETVVTTAEDVAEQPQPTQPEPVEETKESAQPEPEKADALEEPTQPEPVK
;
A
#
# COMPACT_ATOMS: atom_id res chain seq x y z
N ALA A 1 2.40 -4.46 21.03
CA ALA A 1 1.66 -4.01 19.86
C ALA A 1 1.98 -4.85 18.63
N TYR A 2 1.11 -4.78 17.61
CA TYR A 2 1.33 -5.39 16.30
C TYR A 2 1.50 -4.31 15.24
N TYR A 3 2.57 -4.40 14.46
CA TYR A 3 2.89 -3.51 13.35
C TYR A 3 2.89 -4.30 12.04
N LEU A 4 1.95 -4.00 11.14
CA LEU A 4 1.85 -4.63 9.82
C LEU A 4 2.45 -3.67 8.80
N ILE A 5 3.58 -4.06 8.22
CA ILE A 5 4.40 -3.20 7.35
C ILE A 5 4.06 -3.51 5.89
N ASP A 6 3.51 -2.54 5.19
CA ASP A 6 3.43 -2.53 3.72
C ASP A 6 4.80 -2.11 3.15
N PHE A 7 5.72 -3.08 3.05
CA PHE A 7 7.10 -2.78 2.68
C PHE A 7 7.26 -2.35 1.22
N GLU A 8 6.32 -2.69 0.34
CA GLU A 8 6.32 -2.16 -1.04
C GLU A 8 6.18 -0.64 -1.06
N ASN A 9 5.36 -0.12 -0.17
CA ASN A 9 5.01 1.30 -0.12
C ASN A 9 6.02 2.13 0.69
N VAL A 10 6.38 1.68 1.89
CA VAL A 10 7.20 2.48 2.81
C VAL A 10 8.70 2.20 2.73
N LYS A 11 9.12 1.02 2.24
CA LYS A 11 10.52 0.60 2.18
C LYS A 11 11.24 0.76 3.54
N SER A 12 12.54 0.98 3.53
CA SER A 12 13.34 1.13 4.76
C SER A 12 12.91 2.30 5.64
N ARG A 13 12.27 3.34 5.07
CA ARG A 13 11.78 4.48 5.86
C ARG A 13 10.64 4.10 6.80
N GLY A 14 9.80 3.15 6.42
CA GLY A 14 8.76 2.63 7.30
C GLY A 14 9.29 1.93 8.54
N MET A 15 10.55 1.51 8.52
CA MET A 15 11.21 0.79 9.61
C MET A 15 11.95 1.71 10.60
N GLU A 16 11.91 3.03 10.40
CA GLU A 16 12.48 4.01 11.35
C GLU A 16 11.84 3.84 12.71
N GLY A 17 12.66 3.67 13.75
CA GLY A 17 12.22 3.41 15.12
C GLY A 17 12.15 1.94 15.50
N VAL A 18 12.56 1.00 14.63
CA VAL A 18 12.56 -0.43 14.94
C VAL A 18 13.43 -0.76 16.16
N GLU A 19 14.48 0.01 16.40
CA GLU A 19 15.37 -0.09 17.57
C GLU A 19 14.71 0.29 18.91
N LEU A 20 13.55 0.96 18.87
CA LEU A 20 12.77 1.37 20.05
C LEU A 20 11.73 0.33 20.46
N LEU A 21 11.55 -0.71 19.66
CA LEU A 21 10.58 -1.76 19.94
C LEU A 21 11.06 -2.71 21.04
N THR A 22 10.10 -3.33 21.71
CA THR A 22 10.32 -4.22 22.85
C THR A 22 9.90 -5.66 22.55
N GLU A 23 10.15 -6.57 23.46
CA GLU A 23 9.72 -7.98 23.38
C GLU A 23 8.20 -8.16 23.29
N GLU A 24 7.43 -7.15 23.68
CA GLU A 24 5.96 -7.13 23.57
C GLU A 24 5.46 -6.71 22.19
N ASP A 25 6.37 -6.30 21.30
CA ASP A 25 6.02 -5.81 19.97
C ASP A 25 6.27 -6.89 18.92
N THR A 26 5.36 -6.99 17.95
CA THR A 26 5.51 -7.88 16.79
C THR A 26 5.42 -7.04 15.53
N VAL A 27 6.40 -7.23 14.64
CA VAL A 27 6.48 -6.56 13.34
C VAL A 27 6.30 -7.60 12.24
N CYS A 28 5.21 -7.49 11.50
CA CYS A 28 4.86 -8.34 10.37
C CYS A 28 5.20 -7.60 9.07
N ILE A 29 6.27 -7.99 8.38
CA ILE A 29 6.77 -7.34 7.17
C ILE A 29 6.19 -8.03 5.95
N PHE A 30 5.27 -7.37 5.24
CA PHE A 30 4.72 -7.83 3.97
C PHE A 30 5.55 -7.27 2.82
N TYR A 31 6.09 -8.15 2.00
CA TYR A 31 6.94 -7.79 0.87
C TYR A 31 6.71 -8.71 -0.33
N SER A 32 7.06 -8.26 -1.52
CA SER A 32 6.98 -9.05 -2.75
C SER A 32 8.30 -8.96 -3.52
N ASP A 33 8.38 -9.63 -4.66
CA ASP A 33 9.55 -9.57 -5.55
C ASP A 33 9.85 -8.14 -6.05
N ASN A 34 8.87 -7.22 -5.99
CA ASN A 34 9.08 -5.80 -6.30
C ASN A 34 9.78 -5.02 -5.16
N ALA A 35 9.86 -5.61 -3.98
CA ALA A 35 10.42 -4.99 -2.78
C ALA A 35 11.03 -6.03 -1.84
N ASP A 36 11.94 -6.86 -2.38
CA ASP A 36 12.60 -7.97 -1.68
C ASP A 36 14.01 -7.63 -1.17
N SER A 37 14.45 -6.40 -1.33
CA SER A 37 15.77 -5.93 -0.93
C SER A 37 15.71 -4.91 0.21
N MET A 38 16.68 -5.00 1.11
CA MET A 38 16.87 -4.04 2.20
C MET A 38 18.35 -3.68 2.34
N THR A 39 18.63 -2.56 3.02
CA THR A 39 20.01 -2.16 3.30
C THR A 39 20.62 -3.00 4.42
N PHE A 40 21.94 -3.14 4.41
CA PHE A 40 22.65 -3.81 5.53
C PHE A 40 22.41 -3.11 6.87
N ASP A 41 22.25 -1.79 6.90
CA ASP A 41 21.94 -1.06 8.14
C ASP A 41 20.56 -1.48 8.68
N LEU A 42 19.54 -1.56 7.83
CA LEU A 42 18.24 -2.05 8.25
C LEU A 42 18.29 -3.50 8.73
N HIS A 43 18.99 -4.37 7.98
CA HIS A 43 19.17 -5.78 8.38
C HIS A 43 19.82 -5.89 9.76
N ARG A 44 20.85 -5.10 10.03
CA ARG A 44 21.50 -5.05 11.35
C ARG A 44 20.53 -4.62 12.44
N LYS A 45 19.77 -3.54 12.23
CA LYS A 45 18.76 -3.05 13.19
C LYS A 45 17.66 -4.08 13.47
N LEU A 46 17.23 -4.83 12.44
CA LEU A 46 16.24 -5.91 12.57
C LEU A 46 16.78 -7.09 13.39
N ASN A 47 18.09 -7.37 13.34
CA ASN A 47 18.72 -8.41 14.16
C ASN A 47 18.99 -7.95 15.59
N GLU A 48 19.15 -6.65 15.82
CA GLU A 48 19.43 -6.07 17.15
C GLU A 48 18.15 -5.73 17.93
N THR A 49 17.00 -5.57 17.25
CA THR A 49 15.73 -5.26 17.94
C THR A 49 15.30 -6.41 18.83
N LYS A 50 14.57 -6.07 19.89
CA LYS A 50 13.96 -7.05 20.79
C LYS A 50 12.59 -7.52 20.32
N ALA A 51 11.99 -6.83 19.33
CA ALA A 51 10.69 -7.17 18.80
C ALA A 51 10.71 -8.51 18.06
N ASN A 52 9.57 -9.18 18.05
CA ASN A 52 9.37 -10.36 17.21
C ASN A 52 9.19 -9.93 15.75
N ILE A 53 10.06 -10.39 14.84
CA ILE A 53 10.02 -10.04 13.42
C ILE A 53 9.50 -11.23 12.61
N ILE A 54 8.42 -11.01 11.87
CA ILE A 54 7.78 -12.01 11.01
C ILE A 54 7.78 -11.50 9.57
N TYR A 55 8.21 -12.36 8.63
CA TYR A 55 8.26 -12.01 7.21
C TYR A 55 7.15 -12.73 6.44
N HIS A 56 6.37 -11.98 5.67
CA HIS A 56 5.32 -12.47 4.80
C HIS A 56 5.67 -12.15 3.34
N LYS A 57 6.21 -13.13 2.61
CA LYS A 57 6.42 -12.97 1.18
C LYS A 57 5.10 -13.14 0.44
N VAL A 58 4.66 -12.11 -0.26
CA VAL A 58 3.46 -12.10 -1.07
C VAL A 58 3.79 -12.54 -2.49
N ALA A 59 3.10 -13.55 -3.00
CA ALA A 59 3.25 -13.96 -4.39
C ALA A 59 2.72 -12.85 -5.31
N VAL A 60 3.55 -12.37 -6.21
CA VAL A 60 3.18 -11.35 -7.20
C VAL A 60 2.30 -11.98 -8.27
N GLY A 61 1.14 -11.44 -8.49
CA GLY A 61 0.24 -11.95 -9.54
C GLY A 61 -0.91 -11.00 -9.88
N THR A 62 -1.37 -10.23 -8.90
CA THR A 62 -2.50 -9.29 -9.10
C THR A 62 -2.21 -7.97 -8.42
N LYS A 63 -2.78 -6.89 -8.97
CA LYS A 63 -2.77 -5.57 -8.34
C LYS A 63 -3.37 -5.69 -6.93
N ASN A 64 -2.75 -5.05 -5.95
CA ASN A 64 -3.17 -5.02 -4.55
C ASN A 64 -3.10 -6.39 -3.82
N ALA A 65 -2.35 -7.38 -4.33
CA ALA A 65 -2.22 -8.68 -3.69
C ALA A 65 -1.67 -8.56 -2.25
N LEU A 66 -0.71 -7.66 -2.04
CA LEU A 66 -0.13 -7.38 -0.73
C LEU A 66 -1.20 -6.80 0.22
N ASP A 67 -1.99 -5.82 -0.24
CA ASP A 67 -3.01 -5.17 0.57
C ASP A 67 -4.07 -6.17 1.05
N PHE A 68 -4.51 -7.07 0.16
CA PHE A 68 -5.46 -8.13 0.52
C PHE A 68 -4.88 -9.10 1.55
N GLN A 69 -3.61 -9.51 1.38
CA GLN A 69 -2.99 -10.43 2.34
C GLN A 69 -2.76 -9.75 3.69
N LEU A 70 -2.29 -8.50 3.70
CA LEU A 70 -2.11 -7.72 4.92
C LEU A 70 -3.45 -7.53 5.65
N ALA A 71 -4.51 -7.13 4.95
CA ALA A 71 -5.84 -6.95 5.52
C ALA A 71 -6.42 -8.26 6.08
N THR A 72 -6.24 -9.37 5.37
CA THR A 72 -6.67 -10.70 5.81
C THR A 72 -5.92 -11.13 7.07
N TYR A 73 -4.60 -10.95 7.08
CA TYR A 73 -3.76 -11.31 8.23
C TYR A 73 -4.07 -10.45 9.46
N LEU A 74 -4.34 -9.17 9.27
CA LEU A 74 -4.81 -8.30 10.36
C LEU A 74 -6.10 -8.83 10.98
N GLY A 75 -7.06 -9.22 10.14
CA GLY A 75 -8.32 -9.82 10.63
C GLY A 75 -8.10 -11.11 11.41
N TYR A 76 -7.21 -11.97 10.92
CA TYR A 76 -6.81 -13.19 11.61
C TYR A 76 -6.19 -12.90 12.99
N LEU A 77 -5.22 -11.99 13.06
CA LEU A 77 -4.57 -11.58 14.31
C LEU A 77 -5.58 -11.03 15.33
N ILE A 78 -6.48 -10.15 14.89
CA ILE A 78 -7.49 -9.56 15.76
C ILE A 78 -8.39 -10.67 16.34
N CYS A 79 -8.85 -11.59 15.51
CA CYS A 79 -9.69 -12.70 15.95
C CYS A 79 -8.96 -13.61 16.94
N GLU A 80 -7.69 -13.92 16.68
CA GLU A 80 -6.87 -14.78 17.54
C GLU A 80 -6.64 -14.12 18.91
N GLN A 81 -6.23 -12.86 18.93
CA GLN A 81 -5.99 -12.12 20.17
C GLN A 81 -7.28 -11.92 21.00
N GLN A 82 -8.40 -11.64 20.35
CA GLN A 82 -9.68 -11.53 21.03
C GLN A 82 -10.13 -12.86 21.69
N ARG A 83 -9.85 -14.01 21.06
CA ARG A 83 -10.14 -15.32 21.64
C ARG A 83 -9.32 -15.59 22.90
N GLU A 84 -8.12 -15.02 22.99
CA GLU A 84 -7.25 -15.09 24.15
C GLU A 84 -7.56 -14.01 25.21
N GLY A 85 -8.51 -13.11 24.94
CA GLY A 85 -8.85 -11.99 25.81
C GLY A 85 -7.80 -10.88 25.83
N ILE A 86 -6.93 -10.83 24.82
CA ILE A 86 -5.86 -9.85 24.69
C ILE A 86 -6.32 -8.76 23.71
N HIS A 87 -6.04 -7.49 24.06
CA HIS A 87 -6.43 -6.32 23.27
C HIS A 87 -5.22 -5.43 22.95
N PRO A 88 -4.31 -5.86 22.06
CA PRO A 88 -3.14 -5.08 21.70
C PRO A 88 -3.49 -3.90 20.78
N ASN A 89 -2.56 -2.97 20.65
CA ASN A 89 -2.66 -1.94 19.61
C ASN A 89 -2.24 -2.55 18.26
N TYR A 90 -2.96 -2.15 17.19
CA TYR A 90 -2.67 -2.56 15.81
C TYR A 90 -2.32 -1.34 14.99
N PHE A 91 -1.21 -1.42 14.25
CA PHE A 91 -0.73 -0.37 13.37
C PHE A 91 -0.49 -0.93 11.97
N ILE A 92 -0.99 -0.22 10.95
CA ILE A 92 -0.62 -0.44 9.55
C ILE A 92 0.41 0.63 9.19
N VAL A 93 1.61 0.21 8.80
CA VAL A 93 2.68 1.12 8.39
C VAL A 93 2.67 1.23 6.89
N THR A 94 2.08 2.31 6.38
CA THR A 94 1.91 2.56 4.93
C THR A 94 1.79 4.06 4.65
N LYS A 95 1.94 4.44 3.39
CA LYS A 95 1.60 5.76 2.86
C LYS A 95 0.34 5.71 1.99
N ASP A 96 -0.20 4.51 1.78
CA ASP A 96 -1.40 4.33 0.97
C ASP A 96 -2.67 4.65 1.78
N ASN A 97 -3.46 5.59 1.28
CA ASN A 97 -4.74 5.98 1.87
C ASN A 97 -5.84 4.92 1.65
N GLY A 98 -5.61 3.91 0.80
CA GLY A 98 -6.55 2.81 0.57
C GLY A 98 -6.89 2.04 1.84
N PHE A 99 -5.97 1.98 2.80
CA PHE A 99 -6.20 1.34 4.10
C PHE A 99 -7.14 2.11 5.06
N THR A 100 -7.52 3.34 4.72
CA THR A 100 -8.45 4.13 5.56
C THR A 100 -9.79 3.42 5.75
N SER A 101 -10.30 2.76 4.72
CA SER A 101 -11.56 1.99 4.80
C SER A 101 -11.45 0.84 5.81
N LEU A 102 -10.30 0.18 5.87
CA LEU A 102 -10.02 -0.91 6.82
C LEU A 102 -9.97 -0.38 8.27
N MET A 103 -9.33 0.76 8.47
CA MET A 103 -9.30 1.44 9.78
C MET A 103 -10.72 1.80 10.26
N VAL A 104 -11.55 2.38 9.38
CA VAL A 104 -12.95 2.72 9.69
C VAL A 104 -13.76 1.48 10.05
N TYR A 105 -13.61 0.40 9.28
CA TYR A 105 -14.29 -0.86 9.53
C TYR A 105 -13.97 -1.42 10.93
N TRP A 106 -12.69 -1.54 11.28
CA TRP A 106 -12.27 -2.09 12.56
C TRP A 106 -12.64 -1.21 13.74
N LYS A 107 -12.60 0.13 13.56
CA LYS A 107 -13.08 1.08 14.56
C LYS A 107 -14.57 0.86 14.87
N ALA A 108 -15.39 0.59 13.86
CA ALA A 108 -16.81 0.26 14.04
C ALA A 108 -17.03 -1.08 14.79
N GLN A 109 -16.06 -2.01 14.72
CA GLN A 109 -16.05 -3.26 15.49
C GLN A 109 -15.44 -3.11 16.90
N GLY A 110 -15.13 -1.88 17.32
CA GLY A 110 -14.53 -1.62 18.63
C GLY A 110 -13.02 -1.94 18.71
N VAL A 111 -12.36 -2.18 17.57
CA VAL A 111 -10.92 -2.46 17.50
C VAL A 111 -10.20 -1.27 16.86
N PRO A 112 -9.41 -0.49 17.64
CA PRO A 112 -8.70 0.66 17.10
C PRO A 112 -7.47 0.20 16.30
N VAL A 113 -7.58 0.21 14.97
CA VAL A 113 -6.46 0.08 14.04
C VAL A 113 -6.03 1.47 13.62
N ARG A 114 -4.73 1.76 13.63
CA ARG A 114 -4.16 3.05 13.24
C ARG A 114 -3.25 2.90 12.02
N ILE A 115 -3.25 3.91 11.15
CA ILE A 115 -2.31 4.01 10.03
C ILE A 115 -1.20 4.97 10.43
N ILE A 116 0.04 4.54 10.25
CA ILE A 116 1.23 5.33 10.58
C ILE A 116 2.25 5.26 9.44
N ARG A 117 3.16 6.22 9.36
CA ARG A 117 4.15 6.34 8.28
C ARG A 117 5.43 5.53 8.54
N ASN A 118 5.79 5.34 9.81
CA ASN A 118 6.94 4.53 10.25
C ASN A 118 6.73 4.06 11.71
N LEU A 119 7.62 3.19 12.19
CA LEU A 119 7.52 2.61 13.54
C LEU A 119 7.73 3.62 14.66
N LEU A 120 8.48 4.68 14.41
CA LEU A 120 8.71 5.75 15.37
C LEU A 120 7.40 6.41 15.84
N TRP A 121 6.44 6.59 14.93
CA TRP A 121 5.14 7.19 15.23
C TRP A 121 4.28 6.30 16.14
N GLY A 122 4.39 4.99 15.99
CA GLY A 122 3.68 4.05 16.87
C GLY A 122 4.12 4.10 18.31
N LYS A 123 5.36 4.54 18.58
CA LYS A 123 5.92 4.69 19.93
C LYS A 123 5.76 6.11 20.51
N ASN A 124 5.57 7.11 19.65
CA ASN A 124 5.44 8.50 20.09
C ASN A 124 4.22 9.19 19.46
N PRO A 125 3.00 8.98 20.00
CA PRO A 125 1.77 9.53 19.44
C PRO A 125 1.71 11.07 19.47
N VAL A 126 2.57 11.75 20.22
CA VAL A 126 2.63 13.22 20.24
C VAL A 126 3.35 13.75 18.99
N ALA A 127 4.27 12.99 18.41
CA ALA A 127 4.94 13.37 17.15
C ALA A 127 3.98 13.33 15.95
N GLU A 128 2.97 12.45 16.00
CA GLU A 128 1.94 12.35 14.96
C GLU A 128 1.08 13.63 14.86
N GLN A 129 0.71 14.22 15.99
CA GLN A 129 -0.14 15.43 16.02
C GLN A 129 0.59 16.67 15.50
N ASN A 130 1.88 16.80 15.77
CA ASN A 130 2.66 17.98 15.36
C ASN A 130 2.93 18.00 13.85
N LEU A 131 3.13 16.83 13.22
CA LEU A 131 3.37 16.74 11.77
C LEU A 131 2.10 16.89 10.93
N LEU A 132 0.94 16.43 11.43
CA LEU A 132 -0.35 16.67 10.76
C LEU A 132 -0.67 18.17 10.72
N THR A 133 -0.32 18.93 11.76
CA THR A 133 -0.49 20.40 11.78
C THR A 133 0.51 21.13 10.88
N GLU A 134 1.69 20.58 10.62
CA GLU A 134 2.68 21.14 9.68
C GLU A 134 2.29 20.86 8.23
N GLU A 135 1.81 19.67 7.89
CA GLU A 135 1.32 19.33 6.54
C GLU A 135 0.03 20.11 6.18
N GLU A 136 -0.89 20.35 7.13
CA GLU A 136 -2.07 21.19 6.91
C GLU A 136 -1.69 22.66 6.70
N ASN A 137 -0.71 23.20 7.41
CA ASN A 137 -0.22 24.56 7.22
C ASN A 137 0.55 24.75 5.92
N GLU A 138 1.29 23.75 5.42
CA GLU A 138 1.94 23.82 4.10
C GLU A 138 0.91 23.74 2.95
N ALA A 139 -0.17 22.98 3.10
CA ALA A 139 -1.26 22.90 2.12
C ALA A 139 -2.07 24.21 2.03
N GLU A 140 -2.32 24.90 3.14
CA GLU A 140 -2.98 26.22 3.14
C GLU A 140 -2.10 27.32 2.54
N THR A 141 -0.77 27.24 2.68
CA THR A 141 0.14 28.26 2.16
C THR A 141 0.27 28.18 0.62
N VAL A 142 0.05 27.03 0.01
CA VAL A 142 0.11 26.82 -1.45
C VAL A 142 -1.18 27.31 -2.14
N VAL A 143 -2.32 27.28 -1.44
CA VAL A 143 -3.62 27.74 -2.00
C VAL A 143 -3.74 29.26 -2.03
N THR A 144 -3.06 29.97 -1.11
CA THR A 144 -3.13 31.44 -1.03
C THR A 144 -2.22 32.20 -2.00
N THR A 145 -1.30 31.52 -2.71
CA THR A 145 -0.42 32.16 -3.70
C THR A 145 -0.88 32.00 -5.16
N ALA A 146 -2.04 31.39 -5.43
CA ALA A 146 -2.54 31.14 -6.79
C ALA A 146 -3.69 32.06 -7.23
N GLU A 147 -4.13 33.03 -6.42
CA GLU A 147 -5.29 33.87 -6.75
C GLU A 147 -4.98 35.31 -7.21
N ASP A 148 -3.76 35.67 -7.51
CA ASP A 148 -3.46 37.05 -7.93
C ASP A 148 -2.66 37.14 -9.22
N VAL A 149 -3.20 36.66 -10.35
CA VAL A 149 -2.92 37.21 -11.72
C VAL A 149 -4.09 36.85 -12.64
N ALA A 150 -5.10 37.70 -12.67
CA ALA A 150 -6.08 37.71 -13.74
C ALA A 150 -6.09 39.08 -14.42
N GLU A 151 -5.58 39.17 -15.64
CA GLU A 151 -5.97 40.24 -16.56
C GLU A 151 -5.99 39.74 -18.00
N GLN A 152 -7.20 39.84 -18.57
CA GLN A 152 -7.56 39.57 -19.96
C GLN A 152 -7.03 40.65 -20.92
N PRO A 153 -6.99 40.53 -22.30
CA PRO A 153 -8.21 40.30 -23.08
C PRO A 153 -8.12 39.41 -24.34
N GLN A 154 -9.28 38.97 -24.79
CA GLN A 154 -9.66 38.40 -26.07
C GLN A 154 -9.57 39.38 -27.25
N PRO A 155 -9.97 39.09 -28.57
CA PRO A 155 -10.13 37.83 -29.31
C PRO A 155 -9.58 37.88 -30.75
N THR A 156 -9.50 36.75 -31.51
CA THR A 156 -9.86 36.68 -32.93
C THR A 156 -9.90 35.24 -33.47
N GLN A 157 -11.07 34.84 -33.91
CA GLN A 157 -11.30 33.82 -34.96
C GLN A 157 -11.04 34.43 -36.36
N PRO A 158 -10.89 33.70 -37.49
CA PRO A 158 -11.88 32.72 -38.00
C PRO A 158 -11.32 31.46 -38.71
N GLU A 159 -12.21 30.51 -38.88
CA GLU A 159 -12.31 29.35 -39.77
C GLU A 159 -11.99 29.62 -41.27
N PRO A 160 -12.16 28.64 -42.24
CA PRO A 160 -12.36 27.19 -42.23
C PRO A 160 -11.68 26.41 -43.43
N VAL A 161 -12.15 25.10 -43.62
CA VAL A 161 -12.18 24.28 -44.88
C VAL A 161 -10.91 23.45 -45.18
N GLU A 162 -10.93 22.19 -45.57
CA GLU A 162 -11.76 21.19 -46.27
C GLU A 162 -11.15 19.80 -46.10
N GLU A 163 -11.94 18.84 -45.89
CA GLU A 163 -12.25 17.63 -46.69
C GLU A 163 -11.14 16.97 -47.49
N THR A 164 -10.94 15.68 -47.28
CA THR A 164 -11.27 14.56 -48.18
C THR A 164 -10.75 13.21 -47.68
N LYS A 165 -11.65 12.27 -47.52
CA LYS A 165 -11.81 10.92 -48.12
C LYS A 165 -10.63 9.95 -48.01
N GLU A 166 -10.91 8.79 -47.57
CA GLU A 166 -11.56 7.58 -48.05
C GLU A 166 -10.66 6.33 -47.93
N SER A 167 -11.27 5.32 -47.41
CA SER A 167 -11.16 3.87 -47.67
C SER A 167 -9.87 3.16 -47.26
N ALA A 168 -9.90 2.07 -46.58
CA ALA A 168 -10.44 0.77 -46.90
C ALA A 168 -10.14 -0.22 -45.74
N GLN A 169 -11.15 -0.95 -45.36
CA GLN A 169 -11.01 -2.28 -44.77
C GLN A 169 -10.49 -3.26 -45.85
N PRO A 170 -9.89 -4.35 -45.46
CA PRO A 170 -10.58 -5.60 -45.66
C PRO A 170 -10.61 -6.56 -44.48
N GLU A 171 -11.68 -7.27 -44.42
CA GLU A 171 -12.07 -8.42 -43.63
C GLU A 171 -11.37 -9.72 -44.13
N PRO A 172 -11.76 -10.89 -43.56
CA PRO A 172 -10.91 -11.81 -42.82
C PRO A 172 -10.57 -13.07 -43.62
N GLU A 173 -9.58 -13.81 -43.21
CA GLU A 173 -9.36 -15.16 -43.72
C GLU A 173 -9.37 -16.23 -42.66
N LYS A 174 -10.07 -17.26 -43.01
CA LYS A 174 -10.56 -18.42 -42.25
C LYS A 174 -9.48 -19.41 -41.84
N ALA A 175 -9.78 -20.03 -40.71
CA ALA A 175 -9.80 -21.46 -40.40
C ALA A 175 -8.60 -22.34 -40.90
N ASP A 176 -7.97 -23.06 -39.94
CA ASP A 176 -8.03 -24.51 -40.00
C ASP A 176 -7.57 -25.19 -38.70
N ALA A 177 -8.35 -26.18 -38.30
CA ALA A 177 -8.09 -27.51 -37.77
C ALA A 177 -7.33 -27.72 -36.45
N LEU A 178 -8.08 -28.10 -35.44
CA LEU A 178 -8.03 -29.26 -34.55
C LEU A 178 -6.80 -30.16 -34.62
N GLU A 179 -6.07 -30.23 -33.49
CA GLU A 179 -5.43 -31.48 -33.07
C GLU A 179 -5.62 -31.67 -31.54
N GLU A 180 -6.31 -32.75 -31.16
CA GLU A 180 -6.43 -33.27 -29.79
C GLU A 180 -5.07 -33.86 -29.34
N PRO A 181 -4.67 -33.71 -28.08
CA PRO A 181 -3.62 -34.54 -27.50
C PRO A 181 -4.21 -35.80 -26.85
N THR A 182 -3.79 -36.94 -27.37
CA THR A 182 -3.92 -38.31 -26.89
C THR A 182 -3.42 -38.48 -25.45
N GLN A 183 -4.24 -39.18 -24.66
CA GLN A 183 -3.91 -39.70 -23.33
C GLN A 183 -2.84 -40.81 -23.40
N PRO A 184 -1.91 -40.93 -22.45
CA PRO A 184 -1.11 -42.14 -22.28
C PRO A 184 -1.81 -43.14 -21.38
N GLU A 185 -1.81 -44.40 -21.84
CA GLU A 185 -2.29 -45.60 -21.15
C GLU A 185 -1.43 -45.97 -19.93
N PRO A 186 -1.98 -46.72 -18.95
CA PRO A 186 -1.26 -47.15 -17.76
C PRO A 186 -0.42 -48.39 -18.02
N VAL A 187 0.83 -48.35 -17.56
CA VAL A 187 1.74 -49.48 -17.53
C VAL A 187 1.46 -50.37 -16.31
N LYS A 188 1.39 -51.67 -16.56
CA LYS A 188 1.21 -52.73 -15.57
C LYS A 188 2.41 -52.82 -14.61
#